data_a705b965d2cb3e3a40edd5a1b35800df
#
_entry.id   a705b965d2cb3e3a40edd5a1b35800df
#
_cell.length_a   1.000
_cell.length_b   1.000
_cell.length_c   1.000
_cell.angle_alpha   90.00
_cell.angle_beta   90.00
_cell.angle_gamma   90.00
#
_symmetry.space_group_name_H-M   'P 1'
#
loop_
_entity.id
_entity.type
_entity.pdbx_description
1 polymer ?
#
loop_
_entity_poly.entity_id
_entity_poly.type
_entity_poly.pdbx_seq_one_letter_code
_entity_poly.pdbx_strand_id
1 'polypeptide(L)'
;MSVLAAASTPSVATQLFGSGLIGLREGLEAGIVVMILAAYLVKAQRKDALKWVWLGVAIAVAMVAIIFFAIHYGTSTVDGLTAEIIAGVASLIAVVIVTIMVLWMRTAAKNISGDLKAGMEKALIAGPVAILSLSFFAVGREGVETALLMVGYAENTAGSSWPLVGLLLGILLAAVLTVAMYFGALRLNLTTFFRYTAIFLIVVAAGILSYGVRALQTGNVLPGGSNLAFNLTPGYDPSTWYGTVLAGIFNFRPDPTVLQAVAWVVYLVVVLALFVRPLPSSPSEPTTPPAHDTHVPEKS
;
A
#
# COMPACT_ATOMS: atom_id res chain seq x y z
N MET A 1 -15.66 15.57 35.70
CA MET A 1 -14.73 16.22 34.77
C MET A 1 -13.75 15.17 34.29
N SER A 2 -14.04 14.52 33.17
CA SER A 2 -13.12 13.53 32.57
C SER A 2 -12.04 14.31 31.82
N VAL A 3 -10.83 14.24 32.33
CA VAL A 3 -9.63 14.64 31.58
C VAL A 3 -9.50 13.60 30.45
N LEU A 4 -10.08 13.89 29.29
CA LEU A 4 -9.73 13.25 28.03
C LEU A 4 -8.25 13.59 27.82
N ALA A 5 -7.36 12.64 28.16
CA ALA A 5 -5.96 12.76 27.83
C ALA A 5 -5.87 12.98 26.32
N ALA A 6 -5.53 14.20 25.93
CA ALA A 6 -5.27 14.55 24.55
C ALA A 6 -4.22 13.55 24.04
N ALA A 7 -4.57 12.77 23.04
CA ALA A 7 -3.62 11.89 22.41
C ALA A 7 -2.44 12.75 21.95
N SER A 8 -1.25 12.50 22.48
CA SER A 8 -0.05 13.22 22.07
C SER A 8 0.14 13.01 20.58
N THR A 9 0.19 14.10 19.82
CA THR A 9 0.49 14.00 18.37
C THR A 9 1.83 13.28 18.19
N PRO A 10 1.91 12.31 17.28
CA PRO A 10 3.14 11.58 17.03
C PRO A 10 4.30 12.53 16.72
N SER A 11 5.52 12.18 17.14
CA SER A 11 6.70 13.01 16.83
C SER A 11 6.88 13.18 15.32
N VAL A 12 7.47 14.31 14.92
CA VAL A 12 7.78 14.59 13.50
C VAL A 12 8.56 13.45 12.86
N ALA A 13 9.56 12.91 13.58
CA ALA A 13 10.36 11.79 13.08
C ALA A 13 9.50 10.53 12.79
N THR A 14 8.56 10.22 13.67
CA THR A 14 7.65 9.09 13.52
C THR A 14 6.70 9.28 12.34
N GLN A 15 6.17 10.50 12.17
CA GLN A 15 5.31 10.83 11.03
C GLN A 15 6.07 10.72 9.70
N LEU A 16 7.30 11.25 9.64
CA LEU A 16 8.16 11.15 8.46
C LEU A 16 8.53 9.70 8.12
N PHE A 17 8.89 8.91 9.13
CA PHE A 17 9.30 7.52 8.92
C PHE A 17 8.13 6.64 8.45
N GLY A 18 6.98 6.71 9.11
CA GLY A 18 5.82 5.91 8.74
C GLY A 18 5.31 6.22 7.34
N SER A 19 5.07 7.50 7.05
CA SER A 19 4.63 7.92 5.71
C SER A 19 5.72 7.75 4.65
N GLY A 20 7.00 7.93 5.02
CA GLY A 20 8.15 7.67 4.15
C GLY A 20 8.25 6.22 3.72
N LEU A 21 7.99 5.26 4.60
CA LEU A 21 7.94 3.84 4.25
C LEU A 21 6.79 3.52 3.29
N ILE A 22 5.62 4.14 3.49
CA ILE A 22 4.49 4.01 2.55
C ILE A 22 4.92 4.56 1.18
N GLY A 23 5.45 5.79 1.13
CA GLY A 23 5.91 6.40 -0.12
C GLY A 23 7.03 5.63 -0.82
N LEU A 24 7.96 5.06 -0.05
CA LEU A 24 9.02 4.21 -0.59
C LEU A 24 8.46 2.93 -1.22
N ARG A 25 7.51 2.28 -0.56
CA ARG A 25 6.91 1.05 -1.05
C ARG A 25 6.10 1.29 -2.32
N GLU A 26 5.12 2.19 -2.26
CA GLU A 26 4.24 2.46 -3.40
C GLU A 26 5.02 3.10 -4.57
N GLY A 27 5.98 3.97 -4.24
CA GLY A 27 6.89 4.55 -5.22
C GLY A 27 7.78 3.52 -5.91
N LEU A 28 8.26 2.47 -5.21
CA LEU A 28 8.98 1.36 -5.83
C LEU A 28 8.08 0.52 -6.72
N GLU A 29 6.83 0.25 -6.33
CA GLU A 29 5.88 -0.49 -7.14
C GLU A 29 5.60 0.25 -8.46
N ALA A 30 5.21 1.51 -8.38
CA ALA A 30 5.01 2.36 -9.55
C ALA A 30 6.30 2.49 -10.39
N GLY A 31 7.44 2.66 -9.74
CA GLY A 31 8.74 2.79 -10.39
C GLY A 31 9.12 1.54 -11.18
N ILE A 32 8.94 0.35 -10.61
CA ILE A 32 9.20 -0.92 -11.28
C ILE A 32 8.30 -1.09 -12.50
N VAL A 33 7.02 -0.75 -12.40
CA VAL A 33 6.08 -0.76 -13.51
C VAL A 33 6.60 0.13 -14.64
N VAL A 34 6.91 1.38 -14.36
CA VAL A 34 7.43 2.34 -15.36
C VAL A 34 8.76 1.84 -15.95
N MET A 35 9.65 1.31 -15.11
CA MET A 35 10.93 0.75 -15.54
C MET A 35 10.74 -0.42 -16.53
N ILE A 36 9.81 -1.34 -16.25
CA ILE A 36 9.52 -2.49 -17.14
C ILE A 36 8.97 -2.01 -18.48
N LEU A 37 8.02 -1.06 -18.48
CA LEU A 37 7.43 -0.50 -19.68
C LEU A 37 8.48 0.25 -20.52
N ALA A 38 9.30 1.08 -19.87
CA ALA A 38 10.36 1.82 -20.55
C ALA A 38 11.46 0.89 -21.12
N ALA A 39 11.91 -0.09 -20.33
CA ALA A 39 12.92 -1.06 -20.76
C ALA A 39 12.40 -1.89 -21.95
N TYR A 40 11.13 -2.29 -21.94
CA TYR A 40 10.51 -3.00 -23.07
C TYR A 40 10.53 -2.15 -24.35
N LEU A 41 10.12 -0.89 -24.28
CA LEU A 41 10.09 0.02 -25.44
C LEU A 41 11.50 0.30 -25.98
N VAL A 42 12.49 0.47 -25.11
CA VAL A 42 13.89 0.63 -25.52
C VAL A 42 14.40 -0.62 -26.22
N LYS A 43 14.11 -1.80 -25.68
CA LYS A 43 14.48 -3.09 -26.29
C LYS A 43 13.77 -3.32 -27.64
N ALA A 44 12.51 -2.92 -27.78
CA ALA A 44 11.73 -3.01 -28.99
C ALA A 44 12.10 -1.92 -30.04
N GLN A 45 13.12 -1.08 -29.75
CA GLN A 45 13.55 0.06 -30.59
C GLN A 45 12.44 1.08 -30.86
N ARG A 46 11.45 1.19 -29.95
CA ARG A 46 10.31 2.11 -30.02
C ARG A 46 10.42 3.23 -29.00
N LYS A 47 11.59 3.90 -28.99
CA LYS A 47 11.85 5.05 -28.08
C LYS A 47 10.88 6.22 -28.30
N ASP A 48 10.33 6.34 -29.50
CA ASP A 48 9.29 7.30 -29.88
C ASP A 48 8.02 7.17 -29.03
N ALA A 49 7.73 5.95 -28.55
CA ALA A 49 6.58 5.64 -27.72
C ALA A 49 6.75 6.01 -26.24
N LEU A 50 7.98 6.25 -25.76
CA LEU A 50 8.25 6.61 -24.36
C LEU A 50 7.49 7.87 -23.91
N LYS A 51 7.29 8.82 -24.81
CA LYS A 51 6.53 10.04 -24.52
C LYS A 51 5.09 9.75 -24.05
N TRP A 52 4.46 8.70 -24.60
CA TRP A 52 3.11 8.30 -24.22
C TRP A 52 3.07 7.61 -22.86
N VAL A 53 4.11 6.84 -22.51
CA VAL A 53 4.27 6.29 -21.16
C VAL A 53 4.39 7.42 -20.13
N TRP A 54 5.30 8.38 -20.37
CA TRP A 54 5.47 9.51 -19.45
C TRP A 54 4.25 10.42 -19.36
N LEU A 55 3.51 10.59 -20.45
CA LEU A 55 2.25 11.34 -20.44
C LEU A 55 1.19 10.61 -19.59
N GLY A 56 1.08 9.27 -19.73
CA GLY A 56 0.18 8.46 -18.89
C GLY A 56 0.53 8.55 -17.42
N VAL A 57 1.82 8.47 -17.07
CA VAL A 57 2.32 8.67 -15.71
C VAL A 57 1.97 10.06 -15.18
N ALA A 58 2.22 11.11 -15.95
CA ALA A 58 1.94 12.48 -15.54
C ALA A 58 0.44 12.71 -15.28
N ILE A 59 -0.43 12.17 -16.14
CA ILE A 59 -1.89 12.25 -15.94
C ILE A 59 -2.31 11.46 -14.68
N ALA A 60 -1.73 10.28 -14.43
CA ALA A 60 -2.00 9.50 -13.23
C ALA A 60 -1.62 10.26 -11.97
N VAL A 61 -0.42 10.84 -11.93
CA VAL A 61 0.05 11.65 -10.79
C VAL A 61 -0.85 12.88 -10.58
N ALA A 62 -1.22 13.58 -11.64
CA ALA A 62 -2.13 14.72 -11.54
C ALA A 62 -3.50 14.31 -11.00
N MET A 63 -4.06 13.20 -11.48
CA MET A 63 -5.34 12.67 -11.00
C MET A 63 -5.28 12.33 -9.50
N VAL A 64 -4.23 11.65 -9.06
CA VAL A 64 -4.04 11.28 -7.66
C VAL A 64 -3.90 12.52 -6.78
N ALA A 65 -3.15 13.52 -7.22
CA ALA A 65 -3.03 14.80 -6.51
C ALA A 65 -4.40 15.49 -6.37
N ILE A 66 -5.20 15.52 -7.43
CA ILE A 66 -6.56 16.08 -7.40
C ILE A 66 -7.43 15.32 -6.40
N ILE A 67 -7.43 13.99 -6.43
CA ILE A 67 -8.20 13.15 -5.49
C ILE A 67 -7.76 13.44 -4.06
N PHE A 68 -6.45 13.47 -3.80
CA PHE A 68 -5.90 13.73 -2.47
C PHE A 68 -6.34 15.11 -1.95
N PHE A 69 -6.20 16.16 -2.73
CA PHE A 69 -6.63 17.50 -2.32
C PHE A 69 -8.16 17.60 -2.15
N ALA A 70 -8.95 16.95 -3.03
CA ALA A 70 -10.40 16.93 -2.89
C ALA A 70 -10.84 16.28 -1.57
N ILE A 71 -10.21 15.17 -1.18
CA ILE A 71 -10.49 14.52 0.11
C ILE A 71 -10.03 15.41 1.27
N HIS A 72 -8.80 15.93 1.21
CA HIS A 72 -8.23 16.75 2.29
C HIS A 72 -9.06 18.00 2.58
N TYR A 73 -9.48 18.75 1.54
CA TYR A 73 -10.34 19.93 1.71
C TYR A 73 -11.79 19.56 2.02
N GLY A 74 -12.30 18.44 1.50
CA GLY A 74 -13.66 17.99 1.77
C GLY A 74 -13.86 17.56 3.22
N THR A 75 -12.88 16.91 3.83
CA THR A 75 -12.95 16.48 5.24
C THR A 75 -12.73 17.61 6.23
N SER A 76 -11.99 18.66 5.87
CA SER A 76 -11.70 19.80 6.74
C SER A 76 -12.94 20.67 7.09
N THR A 77 -14.06 20.48 6.40
CA THR A 77 -15.31 21.25 6.59
C THR A 77 -16.30 20.56 7.52
N VAL A 78 -16.01 19.35 8.01
CA VAL A 78 -16.92 18.55 8.84
C VAL A 78 -16.36 18.49 10.26
N ASP A 79 -17.14 18.92 11.22
CA ASP A 79 -16.76 18.95 12.64
C ASP A 79 -17.62 18.02 13.51
N GLY A 80 -17.11 17.66 14.69
CA GLY A 80 -17.84 16.96 15.74
C GLY A 80 -18.05 15.47 15.47
N LEU A 81 -19.18 14.91 15.94
CA LEU A 81 -19.50 13.49 15.87
C LEU A 81 -19.57 12.94 14.44
N THR A 82 -19.98 13.77 13.48
CA THR A 82 -20.05 13.38 12.07
C THR A 82 -18.66 13.15 11.49
N ALA A 83 -17.67 13.97 11.85
CA ALA A 83 -16.28 13.79 11.46
C ALA A 83 -15.74 12.45 11.96
N GLU A 84 -16.01 12.11 13.23
CA GLU A 84 -15.58 10.81 13.82
C GLU A 84 -16.20 9.62 13.11
N ILE A 85 -17.48 9.68 12.72
CA ILE A 85 -18.13 8.61 11.97
C ILE A 85 -17.49 8.47 10.59
N ILE A 86 -17.27 9.58 9.88
CA ILE A 86 -16.63 9.57 8.55
C ILE A 86 -15.22 8.98 8.65
N ALA A 87 -14.42 9.44 9.63
CA ALA A 87 -13.07 8.94 9.89
C ALA A 87 -13.08 7.42 10.19
N GLY A 88 -14.02 6.98 11.01
CA GLY A 88 -14.18 5.56 11.34
C GLY A 88 -14.51 4.70 10.12
N VAL A 89 -15.48 5.11 9.31
CA VAL A 89 -15.87 4.39 8.09
C VAL A 89 -14.73 4.40 7.06
N ALA A 90 -14.09 5.55 6.84
CA ALA A 90 -12.94 5.66 5.92
C ALA A 90 -11.80 4.73 6.34
N SER A 91 -11.50 4.65 7.65
CA SER A 91 -10.49 3.75 8.20
C SER A 91 -10.82 2.28 7.95
N LEU A 92 -12.08 1.85 8.12
CA LEU A 92 -12.50 0.48 7.81
C LEU A 92 -12.34 0.16 6.32
N ILE A 93 -12.73 1.08 5.45
CA ILE A 93 -12.56 0.93 3.99
C ILE A 93 -11.05 0.81 3.66
N ALA A 94 -10.21 1.67 4.22
CA ALA A 94 -8.76 1.61 4.03
C ALA A 94 -8.17 0.26 4.45
N VAL A 95 -8.57 -0.27 5.61
CA VAL A 95 -8.14 -1.60 6.09
C VAL A 95 -8.52 -2.71 5.12
N VAL A 96 -9.74 -2.70 4.59
CA VAL A 96 -10.19 -3.70 3.60
C VAL A 96 -9.33 -3.62 2.34
N ILE A 97 -9.10 -2.42 1.81
CA ILE A 97 -8.30 -2.21 0.60
C ILE A 97 -6.85 -2.69 0.81
N VAL A 98 -6.21 -2.28 1.92
CA VAL A 98 -4.84 -2.73 2.27
C VAL A 98 -4.77 -4.25 2.40
N THR A 99 -5.76 -4.87 3.03
CA THR A 99 -5.79 -6.32 3.22
C THR A 99 -5.87 -7.05 1.89
N ILE A 100 -6.80 -6.63 1.02
CA ILE A 100 -6.94 -7.20 -0.33
C ILE A 100 -5.64 -7.03 -1.11
N MET A 101 -5.06 -5.83 -1.10
CA MET A 101 -3.82 -5.50 -1.77
C MET A 101 -2.66 -6.38 -1.32
N VAL A 102 -2.40 -6.47 -0.01
CA VAL A 102 -1.29 -7.25 0.55
C VAL A 102 -1.44 -8.74 0.24
N LEU A 103 -2.65 -9.28 0.32
CA LEU A 103 -2.92 -10.69 -0.01
C LEU A 103 -2.80 -10.97 -1.52
N TRP A 104 -3.28 -10.05 -2.35
CA TRP A 104 -3.20 -10.18 -3.81
C TRP A 104 -1.77 -10.10 -4.32
N MET A 105 -0.94 -9.19 -3.77
CA MET A 105 0.45 -9.02 -4.18
C MET A 105 1.31 -10.28 -4.03
N ARG A 106 1.00 -11.16 -3.08
CA ARG A 106 1.69 -12.45 -2.94
C ARG A 106 1.65 -13.28 -4.22
N THR A 107 0.55 -13.17 -4.96
CA THR A 107 0.31 -13.94 -6.19
C THR A 107 0.76 -13.15 -7.41
N ALA A 108 0.42 -11.88 -7.47
CA ALA A 108 0.69 -11.00 -8.60
C ALA A 108 2.17 -10.71 -8.81
N ALA A 109 2.95 -10.57 -7.74
CA ALA A 109 4.39 -10.26 -7.82
C ALA A 109 5.20 -11.23 -8.68
N LYS A 110 4.72 -12.46 -8.88
CA LYS A 110 5.39 -13.46 -9.71
C LYS A 110 5.23 -13.21 -11.22
N ASN A 111 4.09 -12.65 -11.64
CA ASN A 111 3.69 -12.55 -13.05
C ASN A 111 3.67 -11.12 -13.60
N ILE A 112 3.76 -10.10 -12.74
CA ILE A 112 3.58 -8.69 -13.10
C ILE A 112 4.46 -8.24 -14.28
N SER A 113 5.70 -8.71 -14.36
CA SER A 113 6.60 -8.39 -15.46
C SER A 113 6.16 -9.02 -16.79
N GLY A 114 5.60 -10.25 -16.76
CA GLY A 114 5.05 -10.92 -17.94
C GLY A 114 3.81 -10.20 -18.45
N ASP A 115 2.87 -9.92 -17.55
CA ASP A 115 1.60 -9.28 -17.87
C ASP A 115 1.80 -7.87 -18.43
N LEU A 116 2.71 -7.07 -17.85
CA LEU A 116 3.05 -5.75 -18.35
C LEU A 116 3.70 -5.78 -19.75
N LYS A 117 4.59 -6.74 -20.01
CA LYS A 117 5.20 -6.91 -21.33
C LYS A 117 4.17 -7.32 -22.39
N ALA A 118 3.31 -8.29 -22.08
CA ALA A 118 2.24 -8.71 -22.97
C ALA A 118 1.21 -7.58 -23.20
N GLY A 119 0.91 -6.80 -22.15
CA GLY A 119 0.07 -5.61 -22.26
C GLY A 119 0.69 -4.54 -23.17
N MET A 120 2.00 -4.29 -23.04
CA MET A 120 2.72 -3.31 -23.87
C MET A 120 2.80 -3.76 -25.35
N GLU A 121 2.99 -5.04 -25.59
CA GLU A 121 2.99 -5.60 -26.96
C GLU A 121 1.66 -5.34 -27.66
N LYS A 122 0.54 -5.63 -26.99
CA LYS A 122 -0.80 -5.31 -27.48
C LYS A 122 -1.01 -3.81 -27.66
N ALA A 123 -0.54 -3.00 -26.72
CA ALA A 123 -0.66 -1.54 -26.76
C ALA A 123 0.14 -0.93 -27.92
N LEU A 124 1.30 -1.47 -28.26
CA LEU A 124 2.09 -1.02 -29.43
C LEU A 124 1.34 -1.24 -30.76
N ILE A 125 0.58 -2.33 -30.87
CA ILE A 125 -0.25 -2.62 -32.06
C ILE A 125 -1.47 -1.68 -32.09
N ALA A 126 -2.11 -1.45 -30.93
CA ALA A 126 -3.31 -0.63 -30.83
C ALA A 126 -3.02 0.89 -30.93
N GLY A 127 -1.78 1.33 -30.71
CA GLY A 127 -1.34 2.69 -30.92
C GLY A 127 -1.13 3.54 -29.65
N PRO A 128 -0.85 4.84 -29.82
CA PRO A 128 -0.39 5.73 -28.75
C PRO A 128 -1.32 5.84 -27.55
N VAL A 129 -2.63 5.87 -27.78
CA VAL A 129 -3.65 5.99 -26.72
C VAL A 129 -3.64 4.74 -25.83
N ALA A 130 -3.44 3.55 -26.41
CA ALA A 130 -3.36 2.32 -25.64
C ALA A 130 -2.12 2.26 -24.74
N ILE A 131 -0.97 2.78 -25.22
CA ILE A 131 0.26 2.90 -24.43
C ILE A 131 0.06 3.86 -23.25
N LEU A 132 -0.55 5.02 -23.52
CA LEU A 132 -0.90 6.01 -22.51
C LEU A 132 -1.83 5.39 -21.46
N SER A 133 -2.91 4.73 -21.90
CA SER A 133 -3.89 4.11 -21.00
C SER A 133 -3.26 3.03 -20.15
N LEU A 134 -2.41 2.16 -20.71
CA LEU A 134 -1.71 1.11 -19.96
C LEU A 134 -0.86 1.71 -18.83
N SER A 135 -0.05 2.72 -19.14
CA SER A 135 0.80 3.37 -18.13
C SER A 135 -0.03 4.18 -17.12
N PHE A 136 -1.09 4.86 -17.57
CA PHE A 136 -2.01 5.58 -16.70
C PHE A 136 -2.68 4.65 -15.67
N PHE A 137 -3.28 3.55 -16.11
CA PHE A 137 -3.95 2.63 -15.18
C PHE A 137 -2.96 1.89 -14.28
N ALA A 138 -1.79 1.51 -14.79
CA ALA A 138 -0.80 0.81 -14.02
C ALA A 138 -0.21 1.68 -12.90
N VAL A 139 0.12 2.95 -13.16
CA VAL A 139 0.65 3.89 -12.15
C VAL A 139 -0.48 4.51 -11.33
N GLY A 140 -1.62 4.80 -11.94
CA GLY A 140 -2.78 5.39 -11.28
C GLY A 140 -3.33 4.50 -10.17
N ARG A 141 -3.27 3.19 -10.36
CA ARG A 141 -3.63 2.21 -9.33
C ARG A 141 -2.79 2.41 -8.08
N GLU A 142 -1.46 2.41 -8.19
CA GLU A 142 -0.55 2.59 -7.05
C GLU A 142 -0.73 3.97 -6.41
N GLY A 143 -1.01 4.99 -7.23
CA GLY A 143 -1.31 6.33 -6.73
C GLY A 143 -2.61 6.41 -5.94
N VAL A 144 -3.68 5.74 -6.35
CA VAL A 144 -4.94 5.67 -5.60
C VAL A 144 -4.73 4.90 -4.29
N GLU A 145 -3.98 3.79 -4.30
CA GLU A 145 -3.61 3.04 -3.09
C GLU A 145 -2.84 3.95 -2.11
N THR A 146 -1.85 4.70 -2.62
CA THR A 146 -1.11 5.71 -1.82
C THR A 146 -2.04 6.76 -1.20
N ALA A 147 -2.97 7.32 -1.99
CA ALA A 147 -3.90 8.35 -1.50
C ALA A 147 -4.79 7.80 -0.37
N LEU A 148 -5.33 6.60 -0.52
CA LEU A 148 -6.17 5.95 0.49
C LEU A 148 -5.40 5.64 1.78
N LEU A 149 -4.16 5.12 1.66
CA LEU A 149 -3.28 4.90 2.81
C LEU A 149 -2.97 6.20 3.54
N MET A 150 -2.73 7.28 2.80
CA MET A 150 -2.42 8.59 3.38
C MET A 150 -3.61 9.24 4.05
N VAL A 151 -4.83 9.06 3.55
CA VAL A 151 -6.05 9.51 4.23
C VAL A 151 -6.17 8.83 5.59
N GLY A 152 -6.08 7.50 5.64
CA GLY A 152 -6.12 6.76 6.91
C GLY A 152 -4.97 7.12 7.88
N TYR A 153 -3.81 7.51 7.35
CA TYR A 153 -2.67 7.93 8.16
C TYR A 153 -2.77 9.40 8.62
N ALA A 154 -3.24 10.31 7.78
CA ALA A 154 -3.34 11.74 8.06
C ALA A 154 -4.33 12.05 9.20
N GLU A 155 -5.42 11.29 9.30
CA GLU A 155 -6.42 11.45 10.37
C GLU A 155 -5.81 11.21 11.77
N ASN A 156 -4.79 10.37 11.87
CA ASN A 156 -4.07 10.11 13.12
C ASN A 156 -3.05 11.18 13.50
N THR A 157 -2.81 12.17 12.64
CA THR A 157 -1.74 13.18 12.82
C THR A 157 -2.26 14.60 13.10
N ALA A 158 -3.55 14.76 13.41
CA ALA A 158 -4.17 16.01 13.82
C ALA A 158 -3.87 17.21 12.88
N GLY A 159 -3.96 17.01 11.58
CA GLY A 159 -3.75 18.08 10.57
C GLY A 159 -2.29 18.46 10.33
N SER A 160 -1.33 17.66 10.80
CA SER A 160 0.10 17.86 10.55
C SER A 160 0.44 17.67 9.06
N SER A 161 1.32 18.53 8.51
CA SER A 161 1.82 18.39 7.13
C SER A 161 3.02 17.44 7.00
N TRP A 162 3.61 16.98 8.11
CA TRP A 162 4.79 16.12 8.10
C TRP A 162 4.58 14.77 7.39
N PRO A 163 3.40 14.12 7.45
CA PRO A 163 3.14 12.91 6.68
C PRO A 163 3.31 13.10 5.17
N LEU A 164 2.91 14.24 4.63
CA LEU A 164 3.12 14.54 3.20
C LEU A 164 4.60 14.67 2.86
N VAL A 165 5.36 15.33 3.72
CA VAL A 165 6.81 15.46 3.53
C VAL A 165 7.49 14.08 3.55
N GLY A 166 7.13 13.22 4.51
CA GLY A 166 7.64 11.85 4.58
C GLY A 166 7.29 11.04 3.33
N LEU A 167 6.03 11.10 2.89
CA LEU A 167 5.58 10.44 1.66
C LEU A 167 6.41 10.87 0.44
N LEU A 168 6.59 12.18 0.24
CA LEU A 168 7.34 12.71 -0.89
C LEU A 168 8.82 12.29 -0.83
N LEU A 169 9.44 12.30 0.35
CA LEU A 169 10.81 11.79 0.53
C LEU A 169 10.90 10.30 0.22
N GLY A 170 9.92 9.51 0.63
CA GLY A 170 9.83 8.09 0.32
C GLY A 170 9.70 7.83 -1.19
N ILE A 171 8.83 8.56 -1.88
CA ILE A 171 8.66 8.47 -3.34
C ILE A 171 9.95 8.90 -4.06
N LEU A 172 10.59 9.97 -3.61
CA LEU A 172 11.85 10.43 -4.19
C LEU A 172 12.94 9.37 -4.04
N LEU A 173 13.08 8.77 -2.86
CA LEU A 173 14.02 7.68 -2.63
C LEU A 173 13.67 6.46 -3.52
N ALA A 174 12.42 6.11 -3.66
CA ALA A 174 11.96 5.05 -4.57
C ALA A 174 12.35 5.32 -6.02
N ALA A 175 12.18 6.56 -6.48
CA ALA A 175 12.58 6.97 -7.84
C ALA A 175 14.09 6.81 -8.05
N VAL A 176 14.91 7.26 -7.09
CA VAL A 176 16.38 7.08 -7.13
C VAL A 176 16.76 5.61 -7.19
N LEU A 177 16.16 4.77 -6.33
CA LEU A 177 16.42 3.34 -6.31
C LEU A 177 16.00 2.67 -7.63
N THR A 178 14.84 3.05 -8.18
CA THR A 178 14.35 2.52 -9.46
C THR A 178 15.29 2.86 -10.61
N VAL A 179 15.79 4.11 -10.66
CA VAL A 179 16.76 4.54 -11.66
C VAL A 179 18.07 3.77 -11.49
N ALA A 180 18.57 3.60 -10.27
CA ALA A 180 19.76 2.81 -9.99
C ALA A 180 19.61 1.35 -10.42
N MET A 181 18.42 0.76 -10.22
CA MET A 181 18.09 -0.58 -10.70
C MET A 181 18.04 -0.66 -12.23
N TYR A 182 17.46 0.34 -12.88
CA TYR A 182 17.39 0.42 -14.34
C TYR A 182 18.79 0.39 -14.99
N PHE A 183 19.75 1.10 -14.42
CA PHE A 183 21.14 1.09 -14.89
C PHE A 183 21.97 -0.10 -14.38
N GLY A 184 21.37 -1.01 -13.62
CA GLY A 184 22.05 -2.19 -13.08
C GLY A 184 23.04 -1.87 -11.94
N ALA A 185 23.05 -0.64 -11.43
CA ALA A 185 23.88 -0.23 -10.32
C ALA A 185 23.45 -0.84 -8.97
N LEU A 186 22.19 -1.25 -8.88
CA LEU A 186 21.60 -1.83 -7.67
C LEU A 186 20.79 -3.08 -8.02
N ARG A 187 21.00 -4.16 -7.24
CA ARG A 187 20.20 -5.39 -7.33
C ARG A 187 19.45 -5.59 -6.01
N LEU A 188 18.20 -5.13 -5.95
CA LEU A 188 17.34 -5.36 -4.79
C LEU A 188 16.60 -6.70 -4.95
N ASN A 189 16.57 -7.47 -3.88
CA ASN A 189 15.68 -8.61 -3.81
C ASN A 189 14.25 -8.11 -3.49
N LEU A 190 13.53 -7.77 -4.56
CA LEU A 190 12.17 -7.20 -4.47
C LEU A 190 11.21 -8.11 -3.72
N THR A 191 11.30 -9.43 -3.91
CA THR A 191 10.45 -10.40 -3.21
C THR A 191 10.64 -10.30 -1.70
N THR A 192 11.88 -10.22 -1.25
CA THR A 192 12.21 -10.07 0.17
C THR A 192 11.76 -8.71 0.70
N PHE A 193 12.00 -7.64 -0.03
CA PHE A 193 11.58 -6.28 0.34
C PHE A 193 10.06 -6.21 0.49
N PHE A 194 9.29 -6.63 -0.53
CA PHE A 194 7.83 -6.59 -0.48
C PHE A 194 7.23 -7.52 0.57
N ARG A 195 7.89 -8.62 0.90
CA ARG A 195 7.45 -9.50 1.99
C ARG A 195 7.53 -8.80 3.35
N TYR A 196 8.64 -8.12 3.65
CA TYR A 196 8.79 -7.42 4.93
C TYR A 196 7.90 -6.19 5.03
N THR A 197 7.81 -5.40 3.96
CA THR A 197 6.93 -4.22 3.93
C THR A 197 5.45 -4.62 4.01
N ALA A 198 5.05 -5.76 3.43
CA ALA A 198 3.70 -6.28 3.56
C ALA A 198 3.36 -6.66 5.02
N ILE A 199 4.27 -7.33 5.74
CA ILE A 199 4.09 -7.62 7.17
C ILE A 199 3.96 -6.32 7.97
N PHE A 200 4.82 -5.34 7.69
CA PHE A 200 4.73 -4.03 8.32
C PHE A 200 3.36 -3.37 8.07
N LEU A 201 2.88 -3.37 6.82
CA LEU A 201 1.56 -2.82 6.48
C LEU A 201 0.39 -3.56 7.14
N ILE A 202 0.48 -4.88 7.33
CA ILE A 202 -0.55 -5.64 8.07
C ILE A 202 -0.65 -5.13 9.51
N VAL A 203 0.49 -4.86 10.16
CA VAL A 203 0.50 -4.32 11.53
C VAL A 203 -0.03 -2.88 11.57
N VAL A 204 0.36 -2.04 10.61
CA VAL A 204 -0.18 -0.67 10.48
C VAL A 204 -1.69 -0.71 10.24
N ALA A 205 -2.18 -1.58 9.36
CA ALA A 205 -3.60 -1.73 9.09
C ALA A 205 -4.39 -2.22 10.32
N ALA A 206 -3.81 -3.08 11.15
CA ALA A 206 -4.40 -3.45 12.44
C ALA A 206 -4.56 -2.22 13.35
N GLY A 207 -3.60 -1.32 13.36
CA GLY A 207 -3.67 -0.03 14.07
C GLY A 207 -4.77 0.88 13.52
N ILE A 208 -4.87 1.01 12.19
CA ILE A 208 -5.93 1.79 11.53
C ILE A 208 -7.31 1.20 11.84
N LEU A 209 -7.44 -0.14 11.88
CA LEU A 209 -8.67 -0.80 12.30
C LEU A 209 -9.05 -0.44 13.73
N SER A 210 -8.09 -0.49 14.66
CA SER A 210 -8.31 -0.11 16.05
C SER A 210 -8.78 1.34 16.18
N TYR A 211 -8.17 2.25 15.42
CA TYR A 211 -8.60 3.65 15.34
C TYR A 211 -10.02 3.78 14.78
N GLY A 212 -10.34 3.11 13.68
CA GLY A 212 -11.67 3.13 13.08
C GLY A 212 -12.77 2.64 14.03
N VAL A 213 -12.50 1.56 14.79
CA VAL A 213 -13.41 1.07 15.83
C VAL A 213 -13.63 2.14 16.90
N ARG A 214 -12.57 2.81 17.37
CA ARG A 214 -12.70 3.88 18.37
C ARG A 214 -13.46 5.07 17.85
N ALA A 215 -13.17 5.54 16.66
CA ALA A 215 -13.89 6.65 16.02
C ALA A 215 -15.40 6.38 15.92
N LEU A 216 -15.79 5.16 15.54
CA LEU A 216 -17.18 4.73 15.50
C LEU A 216 -17.81 4.60 16.91
N GLN A 217 -17.02 4.22 17.92
CA GLN A 217 -17.47 4.23 19.31
C GLN A 217 -17.68 5.67 19.84
N THR A 218 -16.77 6.60 19.49
CA THR A 218 -16.91 8.02 19.83
C THR A 218 -18.12 8.64 19.13
N GLY A 219 -18.37 8.27 17.86
CA GLY A 219 -19.56 8.65 17.10
C GLY A 219 -20.85 7.95 17.54
N ASN A 220 -20.84 7.13 18.61
CA ASN A 220 -21.98 6.35 19.13
C ASN A 220 -22.59 5.36 18.11
N VAL A 221 -21.85 4.96 17.08
CA VAL A 221 -22.26 3.92 16.11
C VAL A 221 -21.99 2.52 16.67
N LEU A 222 -20.87 2.35 17.37
CA LEU A 222 -20.48 1.09 18.01
C LEU A 222 -20.59 1.20 19.55
N PRO A 223 -21.05 0.14 20.24
CA PRO A 223 -21.14 0.11 21.69
C PRO A 223 -19.76 -0.11 22.35
N GLY A 224 -19.68 0.09 23.65
CA GLY A 224 -18.54 -0.32 24.47
C GLY A 224 -17.37 0.69 24.53
N GLY A 225 -17.59 1.96 24.17
CA GLY A 225 -16.56 3.00 24.22
C GLY A 225 -15.99 3.28 25.62
N SER A 226 -16.72 2.91 26.69
CA SER A 226 -16.27 3.00 28.09
C SER A 226 -15.62 1.71 28.61
N ASN A 227 -15.74 0.59 27.90
CA ASN A 227 -15.25 -0.71 28.37
C ASN A 227 -13.78 -0.90 27.96
N LEU A 228 -12.85 -0.56 28.83
CA LEU A 228 -11.42 -0.73 28.59
C LEU A 228 -11.01 -2.21 28.70
N ALA A 229 -10.18 -2.69 27.78
CA ALA A 229 -9.56 -4.02 27.88
C ALA A 229 -8.45 -4.03 28.95
N PHE A 230 -7.65 -3.00 28.94
CA PHE A 230 -6.58 -2.75 29.91
C PHE A 230 -6.27 -1.25 29.95
N ASN A 231 -5.55 -0.83 31.01
CA ASN A 231 -5.07 0.54 31.12
C ASN A 231 -3.60 0.52 31.53
N LEU A 232 -2.73 0.83 30.58
CA LEU A 232 -1.29 0.94 30.77
C LEU A 232 -0.83 2.39 31.02
N THR A 233 -1.75 3.36 31.04
CA THR A 233 -1.45 4.79 31.20
C THR A 233 -0.53 5.08 32.39
N PRO A 234 -0.65 4.42 33.57
CA PRO A 234 0.23 4.72 34.70
C PRO A 234 1.70 4.34 34.49
N GLY A 235 2.00 3.39 33.56
CA GLY A 235 3.36 2.91 33.29
C GLY A 235 3.87 3.20 31.87
N TYR A 236 3.05 3.83 31.03
CA TYR A 236 3.38 4.11 29.64
C TYR A 236 3.51 5.61 29.40
N ASP A 237 4.72 6.05 29.08
CA ASP A 237 4.97 7.44 28.69
C ASP A 237 4.95 7.57 27.16
N PRO A 238 3.90 8.19 26.58
CA PRO A 238 3.78 8.38 25.14
C PRO A 238 4.83 9.34 24.56
N SER A 239 5.54 10.12 25.41
CA SER A 239 6.60 11.04 24.98
C SER A 239 7.94 10.34 24.73
N THR A 240 8.11 9.09 25.19
CA THR A 240 9.31 8.31 24.90
C THR A 240 9.42 7.97 23.42
N TRP A 241 10.64 7.73 22.93
CA TRP A 241 10.85 7.40 21.52
C TRP A 241 10.04 6.17 21.07
N TYR A 242 9.97 5.11 21.90
CA TYR A 242 9.17 3.91 21.59
C TYR A 242 7.67 4.18 21.71
N GLY A 243 7.24 5.01 22.66
CA GLY A 243 5.86 5.42 22.82
C GLY A 243 5.36 6.17 21.58
N THR A 244 6.18 7.10 21.08
CA THR A 244 5.88 7.86 19.86
C THR A 244 5.82 6.98 18.61
N VAL A 245 6.73 6.00 18.49
CA VAL A 245 6.74 5.03 17.38
C VAL A 245 5.49 4.14 17.44
N LEU A 246 5.16 3.59 18.61
CA LEU A 246 3.98 2.73 18.78
C LEU A 246 2.69 3.49 18.51
N ALA A 247 2.55 4.71 19.03
CA ALA A 247 1.37 5.52 18.79
C ALA A 247 1.28 6.02 17.33
N GLY A 248 2.38 6.48 16.75
CA GLY A 248 2.36 7.15 15.45
C GLY A 248 2.40 6.22 14.24
N ILE A 249 3.00 5.02 14.36
CA ILE A 249 3.06 4.07 13.25
C ILE A 249 1.99 2.99 13.40
N PHE A 250 1.85 2.44 14.60
CA PHE A 250 0.96 1.31 14.85
C PHE A 250 -0.38 1.72 15.47
N ASN A 251 -0.59 3.02 15.67
CA ASN A 251 -1.78 3.56 16.32
C ASN A 251 -2.08 2.90 17.69
N PHE A 252 -1.02 2.51 18.39
CA PHE A 252 -1.13 1.88 19.70
C PHE A 252 -1.58 2.91 20.74
N ARG A 253 -2.59 2.53 21.52
CA ARG A 253 -3.05 3.31 22.67
C ARG A 253 -2.88 2.50 23.95
N PRO A 254 -2.52 3.18 25.07
CA PRO A 254 -2.35 2.50 26.36
C PRO A 254 -3.69 2.13 27.01
N ASP A 255 -4.81 2.65 26.48
CA ASP A 255 -6.17 2.51 27.03
C ASP A 255 -7.18 1.99 25.96
N PRO A 256 -6.91 0.87 25.28
CA PRO A 256 -7.82 0.39 24.25
C PRO A 256 -9.11 -0.16 24.86
N THR A 257 -10.23 0.00 24.15
CA THR A 257 -11.46 -0.69 24.51
C THR A 257 -11.38 -2.17 24.21
N VAL A 258 -12.22 -2.99 24.83
CA VAL A 258 -12.27 -4.45 24.58
C VAL A 258 -12.49 -4.72 23.07
N LEU A 259 -13.40 -3.98 22.44
CA LEU A 259 -13.68 -4.15 21.01
C LEU A 259 -12.46 -3.80 20.13
N GLN A 260 -11.74 -2.73 20.46
CA GLN A 260 -10.50 -2.37 19.77
C GLN A 260 -9.43 -3.48 19.88
N ALA A 261 -9.19 -3.97 21.11
CA ALA A 261 -8.17 -4.99 21.35
C ALA A 261 -8.52 -6.29 20.63
N VAL A 262 -9.76 -6.73 20.70
CA VAL A 262 -10.24 -7.94 20.00
C VAL A 262 -10.13 -7.78 18.49
N ALA A 263 -10.62 -6.67 17.93
CA ALA A 263 -10.53 -6.40 16.49
C ALA A 263 -9.07 -6.40 16.01
N TRP A 264 -8.16 -5.77 16.75
CA TRP A 264 -6.73 -5.71 16.44
C TRP A 264 -6.09 -7.10 16.42
N VAL A 265 -6.29 -7.89 17.49
CA VAL A 265 -5.71 -9.24 17.61
C VAL A 265 -6.27 -10.18 16.55
N VAL A 266 -7.60 -10.22 16.38
CA VAL A 266 -8.25 -11.09 15.39
C VAL A 266 -7.79 -10.76 13.98
N TYR A 267 -7.76 -9.47 13.62
CA TYR A 267 -7.29 -9.03 12.33
C TYR A 267 -5.84 -9.46 12.08
N LEU A 268 -4.95 -9.15 13.03
CA LEU A 268 -3.53 -9.46 12.89
C LEU A 268 -3.29 -10.97 12.72
N VAL A 269 -3.91 -11.79 13.57
CA VAL A 269 -3.77 -13.25 13.50
C VAL A 269 -4.32 -13.80 12.20
N VAL A 270 -5.51 -13.39 11.79
CA VAL A 270 -6.16 -13.90 10.57
C VAL A 270 -5.37 -13.49 9.33
N VAL A 271 -5.02 -12.21 9.21
CA VAL A 271 -4.36 -11.71 7.99
C VAL A 271 -2.92 -12.22 7.90
N LEU A 272 -2.17 -12.30 9.02
CA LEU A 272 -0.84 -12.91 9.01
C LEU A 272 -0.91 -14.40 8.68
N ALA A 273 -1.86 -15.14 9.24
CA ALA A 273 -2.05 -16.56 8.92
C ALA A 273 -2.36 -16.74 7.42
N LEU A 274 -3.24 -15.92 6.86
CA LEU A 274 -3.52 -15.92 5.43
C LEU A 274 -2.29 -15.53 4.61
N PHE A 275 -1.52 -14.54 5.07
CA PHE A 275 -0.32 -14.07 4.40
C PHE A 275 0.83 -15.11 4.42
N VAL A 276 0.99 -15.89 5.46
CA VAL A 276 2.08 -16.88 5.59
C VAL A 276 1.71 -18.24 4.98
N ARG A 277 0.42 -18.56 4.77
CA ARG A 277 0.01 -19.82 4.16
C ARG A 277 0.74 -20.06 2.82
N PRO A 278 1.29 -21.27 2.57
CA PRO A 278 1.86 -21.60 1.28
C PRO A 278 0.81 -21.45 0.17
N LEU A 279 1.19 -20.82 -0.93
CA LEU A 279 0.32 -20.76 -2.12
C LEU A 279 0.19 -22.17 -2.70
N PRO A 280 -1.01 -22.60 -3.14
CA PRO A 280 -1.15 -23.84 -3.87
C PRO A 280 -0.17 -23.85 -5.04
N SER A 281 0.66 -24.90 -5.14
CA SER A 281 1.46 -25.11 -6.33
C SER A 281 0.49 -25.33 -7.50
N SER A 282 0.65 -24.56 -8.57
CA SER A 282 -0.06 -24.86 -9.82
C SER A 282 0.19 -26.32 -10.18
N PRO A 283 -0.85 -27.07 -10.61
CA PRO A 283 -0.62 -28.42 -11.12
C PRO A 283 0.45 -28.32 -12.21
N SER A 284 1.53 -29.10 -12.06
CA SER A 284 2.50 -29.25 -13.14
C SER A 284 1.74 -29.72 -14.37
N GLU A 285 1.83 -28.96 -15.46
CA GLU A 285 1.34 -29.39 -16.77
C GLU A 285 1.86 -30.80 -17.02
N PRO A 286 1.00 -31.77 -17.41
CA PRO A 286 1.47 -33.10 -17.71
C PRO A 286 2.55 -33.00 -18.79
N THR A 287 3.77 -33.40 -18.48
CA THR A 287 4.83 -33.54 -19.45
C THR A 287 4.34 -34.57 -20.49
N THR A 288 3.94 -34.07 -21.65
CA THR A 288 3.66 -34.92 -22.81
C THR A 288 4.93 -35.73 -23.06
N PRO A 289 4.89 -37.07 -23.02
CA PRO A 289 6.07 -37.88 -23.33
C PRO A 289 6.57 -37.52 -24.73
N PRO A 290 7.88 -37.48 -24.97
CA PRO A 290 8.40 -37.24 -26.29
C PRO A 290 7.82 -38.29 -27.24
N ALA A 291 7.27 -37.82 -28.38
CA ALA A 291 6.76 -38.69 -29.42
C ALA A 291 7.85 -39.68 -29.79
N HIS A 292 7.56 -40.96 -29.61
CA HIS A 292 8.42 -42.04 -30.05
C HIS A 292 8.51 -41.92 -31.57
N ASP A 293 9.66 -41.54 -32.12
CA ASP A 293 9.98 -41.66 -33.55
C ASP A 293 9.91 -43.13 -33.91
N THR A 294 8.78 -43.52 -34.46
CA THR A 294 8.66 -44.81 -35.12
C THR A 294 9.46 -44.75 -36.44
N HIS A 295 10.72 -45.13 -36.36
CA HIS A 295 11.53 -45.45 -37.51
C HIS A 295 10.81 -46.58 -38.28
N VAL A 296 10.18 -46.23 -39.38
CA VAL A 296 9.72 -47.20 -40.39
C VAL A 296 10.96 -47.64 -41.19
N PRO A 297 11.37 -48.90 -41.18
CA PRO A 297 12.45 -49.33 -42.02
C PRO A 297 11.95 -49.40 -43.46
N GLU A 298 12.56 -48.61 -44.33
CA GLU A 298 12.41 -48.66 -45.78
C GLU A 298 12.95 -50.03 -46.28
N LYS A 299 12.06 -50.87 -46.80
CA LYS A 299 12.43 -52.10 -47.48
C LYS A 299 12.83 -51.76 -48.90
N SER A 300 14.12 -52.09 -49.22
CA SER A 300 14.69 -52.24 -50.55
C SER A 300 13.97 -53.26 -51.44
#